data_11ab8bb8ee835ab0e0a8b8aa958b167e
#
_entry.id   11ab8bb8ee835ab0e0a8b8aa958b167e
#
_cell.length_a   1.000
_cell.length_b   1.000
_cell.length_c   1.000
_cell.angle_alpha   90.00
_cell.angle_beta   90.00
_cell.angle_gamma   90.00
#
_symmetry.space_group_name_H-M   'P 1'
#
loop_
_entity.id
_entity.type
_entity.pdbx_description
1 polymer ?
#
loop_
_entity_poly.entity_id
_entity_poly.type
_entity_poly.pdbx_seq_one_letter_code
_entity_poly.pdbx_strand_id
1 'polypeptide(L)'
;MTLPNLESDLLPTPTFAEVQAKELSHPPRILLLYGSNRERSYSRLAVMEAGRILERFGCEVKIFHPKGLPLPEDGDLEHPKVKELHELLAWSEGMVWCSPERHGSMSSIFKAQIDWIPLAAGAIRATQGKTLALMQVSGGSQSFNSEPYRVCRRVNILRDYPD
;
A
#
# COMPACT_ATOMS: atom_id res chain seq x y z
N MET A 1 1.54 -7.79 -16.00
CA MET A 1 1.77 -8.77 -14.90
C MET A 1 0.76 -9.89 -15.05
N THR A 2 1.17 -11.14 -15.32
CA THR A 2 0.28 -12.29 -15.45
C THR A 2 0.29 -13.10 -14.15
N LEU A 3 -0.87 -13.31 -13.56
CA LEU A 3 -1.03 -14.18 -12.40
C LEU A 3 -1.46 -15.58 -12.88
N PRO A 4 -0.74 -16.64 -12.49
CA PRO A 4 -0.87 -17.97 -13.13
C PRO A 4 -2.17 -18.73 -12.81
N ASN A 5 -3.10 -18.22 -12.09
CA ASN A 5 -4.36 -18.88 -11.76
C ASN A 5 -5.56 -17.92 -11.79
N LEU A 6 -5.47 -16.88 -12.60
CA LEU A 6 -6.55 -15.94 -12.74
C LEU A 6 -7.34 -16.25 -14.00
N GLU A 7 -8.58 -16.68 -13.85
CA GLU A 7 -9.53 -16.76 -14.95
C GLU A 7 -10.01 -15.34 -15.30
N SER A 8 -9.28 -14.71 -16.22
CA SER A 8 -9.56 -13.32 -16.65
C SER A 8 -10.98 -13.11 -17.15
N ASP A 9 -11.60 -14.18 -17.64
CA ASP A 9 -12.94 -14.15 -18.22
C ASP A 9 -14.07 -14.09 -17.18
N LEU A 10 -13.76 -14.45 -15.93
CA LEU A 10 -14.71 -14.37 -14.80
C LEU A 10 -14.66 -13.02 -14.07
N LEU A 11 -13.70 -12.16 -14.40
CA LEU A 11 -13.63 -10.83 -13.81
C LEU A 11 -14.43 -9.84 -14.65
N PRO A 12 -15.59 -9.38 -14.14
CA PRO A 12 -16.32 -8.33 -14.84
C PRO A 12 -15.41 -7.13 -15.05
N THR A 13 -15.40 -6.59 -16.26
CA THR A 13 -14.76 -5.30 -16.50
C THR A 13 -15.54 -4.27 -15.69
N PRO A 14 -14.91 -3.59 -14.72
CA PRO A 14 -15.62 -2.57 -13.96
C PRO A 14 -16.10 -1.48 -14.92
N THR A 15 -17.39 -1.20 -14.90
CA THR A 15 -17.94 -0.02 -15.57
C THR A 15 -17.78 1.17 -14.63
N PHE A 16 -16.97 2.14 -15.02
CA PHE A 16 -16.99 3.43 -14.35
C PHE A 16 -18.32 4.11 -14.66
N ALA A 17 -19.06 4.50 -13.62
CA ALA A 17 -19.97 5.63 -13.80
C ALA A 17 -19.13 6.80 -14.30
N GLU A 18 -19.59 7.50 -15.34
CA GLU A 18 -18.89 8.68 -15.86
C GLU A 18 -18.72 9.71 -14.75
N VAL A 19 -17.65 9.57 -14.01
CA VAL A 19 -17.15 10.66 -13.19
C VAL A 19 -16.60 11.65 -14.20
N GLN A 20 -17.14 12.87 -14.24
CA GLN A 20 -16.56 13.97 -15.01
C GLN A 20 -15.12 14.15 -14.53
N ALA A 21 -14.22 13.41 -15.13
CA ALA A 21 -12.79 13.53 -14.83
C ALA A 21 -12.36 14.90 -15.35
N LYS A 22 -11.89 15.76 -14.44
CA LYS A 22 -10.95 16.81 -14.83
C LYS A 22 -9.86 16.14 -15.66
N GLU A 23 -9.51 16.71 -16.79
CA GLU A 23 -8.37 16.25 -17.56
C GLU A 23 -7.17 16.12 -16.62
N LEU A 24 -6.80 14.88 -16.32
CA LEU A 24 -5.65 14.58 -15.48
C LEU A 24 -4.41 14.78 -16.35
N SER A 25 -3.39 15.47 -15.84
CA SER A 25 -2.12 15.65 -16.55
C SER A 25 -1.32 14.35 -16.70
N HIS A 26 -1.64 13.32 -15.93
CA HIS A 26 -1.03 11.98 -15.93
C HIS A 26 -1.99 10.96 -15.34
N PRO A 27 -1.79 9.65 -15.59
CA PRO A 27 -2.52 8.58 -14.91
C PRO A 27 -2.37 8.65 -13.38
N PRO A 28 -3.40 8.26 -12.60
CA PRO A 28 -3.27 8.17 -11.13
C PRO A 28 -2.11 7.25 -10.73
N ARG A 29 -1.29 7.69 -9.79
CA ARG A 29 -0.07 7.01 -9.34
C ARG A 29 -0.28 6.28 -8.04
N ILE A 30 -0.23 4.95 -8.06
CA ILE A 30 -0.56 4.11 -6.91
C ILE A 30 0.67 3.31 -6.46
N LEU A 31 1.03 3.45 -5.18
CA LEU A 31 2.08 2.66 -4.54
C LEU A 31 1.50 1.46 -3.81
N LEU A 32 2.05 0.29 -4.07
CA LEU A 32 1.69 -0.96 -3.40
C LEU A 32 2.74 -1.33 -2.36
N LEU A 33 2.30 -1.54 -1.11
CA LEU A 33 3.14 -2.01 0.00
C LEU A 33 2.63 -3.36 0.52
N TYR A 34 3.54 -4.29 0.81
CA TYR A 34 3.19 -5.58 1.40
C TYR A 34 4.15 -6.00 2.52
N GLY A 35 3.65 -6.77 3.48
CA GLY A 35 4.33 -7.05 4.74
C GLY A 35 5.02 -8.42 4.83
N SER A 36 5.80 -8.84 3.82
CA SER A 36 6.47 -10.13 3.87
C SER A 36 7.75 -10.19 3.04
N ASN A 37 8.80 -10.80 3.59
CA ASN A 37 10.04 -11.12 2.87
C ASN A 37 10.08 -12.56 2.33
N ARG A 38 9.00 -13.34 2.52
CA ARG A 38 8.94 -14.71 2.02
C ARG A 38 8.81 -14.73 0.51
N GLU A 39 9.47 -15.68 -0.14
CA GLU A 39 9.38 -15.88 -1.59
C GLU A 39 7.93 -16.16 -2.01
N ARG A 40 7.26 -17.10 -1.34
CA ARG A 40 5.82 -17.33 -1.47
C ARG A 40 5.08 -16.55 -0.38
N SER A 41 4.58 -15.40 -0.74
CA SER A 41 3.86 -14.48 0.16
C SER A 41 2.46 -14.20 -0.35
N TYR A 42 1.44 -14.57 0.40
CA TYR A 42 0.05 -14.28 0.04
C TYR A 42 -0.27 -12.78 0.06
N SER A 43 0.32 -12.01 0.98
CA SER A 43 0.15 -10.56 0.97
C SER A 43 0.76 -9.91 -0.27
N ARG A 44 1.90 -10.44 -0.76
CA ARG A 44 2.47 -10.01 -2.03
C ARG A 44 1.55 -10.37 -3.21
N LEU A 45 1.04 -11.60 -3.26
CA LEU A 45 0.13 -12.03 -4.33
C LEU A 45 -1.15 -11.18 -4.36
N ALA A 46 -1.74 -10.90 -3.20
CA ALA A 46 -2.92 -10.06 -3.08
C ALA A 46 -2.67 -8.63 -3.59
N VAL A 47 -1.56 -8.03 -3.19
CA VAL A 47 -1.17 -6.69 -3.66
C VAL A 47 -0.88 -6.67 -5.15
N MET A 48 -0.25 -7.71 -5.69
CA MET A 48 -0.01 -7.82 -7.14
C MET A 48 -1.32 -7.91 -7.92
N GLU A 49 -2.33 -8.62 -7.39
CA GLU A 49 -3.65 -8.67 -8.02
C GLU A 49 -4.35 -7.30 -7.96
N ALA A 50 -4.28 -6.61 -6.82
CA ALA A 50 -4.78 -5.24 -6.72
C ALA A 50 -4.10 -4.32 -7.75
N GLY A 51 -2.78 -4.45 -7.92
CA GLY A 51 -2.02 -3.70 -8.94
C GLY A 51 -2.52 -3.98 -10.35
N ARG A 52 -2.72 -5.26 -10.70
CA ARG A 52 -3.23 -5.65 -12.01
C ARG A 52 -4.61 -5.05 -12.30
N ILE A 53 -5.48 -5.00 -11.29
CA ILE A 53 -6.80 -4.38 -11.40
C ILE A 53 -6.67 -2.86 -11.61
N LEU A 54 -5.81 -2.20 -10.83
CA LEU A 54 -5.57 -0.76 -10.94
C LEU A 54 -4.96 -0.37 -12.29
N GLU A 55 -4.03 -1.18 -12.84
CA GLU A 55 -3.49 -0.99 -14.18
C GLU A 55 -4.60 -1.06 -15.25
N ARG A 56 -5.58 -1.97 -15.10
CA ARG A 56 -6.76 -2.03 -15.98
C ARG A 56 -7.64 -0.78 -15.88
N PHE A 57 -7.63 -0.12 -14.72
CA PHE A 57 -8.29 1.16 -14.51
C PHE A 57 -7.47 2.36 -15.02
N GLY A 58 -6.36 2.12 -15.69
CA GLY A 58 -5.52 3.16 -16.24
C GLY A 58 -4.60 3.83 -15.22
N CYS A 59 -4.40 3.24 -14.04
CA CYS A 59 -3.44 3.74 -13.07
C CYS A 59 -2.01 3.35 -13.42
N GLU A 60 -1.06 4.23 -13.10
CA GLU A 60 0.36 3.88 -13.03
C GLU A 60 0.65 3.26 -11.65
N VAL A 61 1.18 2.03 -11.62
CA VAL A 61 1.35 1.25 -10.39
C VAL A 61 2.81 0.93 -10.16
N LYS A 62 3.31 1.17 -8.94
CA LYS A 62 4.63 0.73 -8.48
C LYS A 62 4.49 -0.08 -7.21
N ILE A 63 5.34 -1.10 -7.06
CA ILE A 63 5.40 -1.96 -5.88
C ILE A 63 6.74 -1.78 -5.18
N PHE A 64 6.72 -1.56 -3.88
CA PHE A 64 7.92 -1.57 -3.05
C PHE A 64 8.19 -2.97 -2.52
N HIS A 65 9.41 -3.44 -2.68
CA HIS A 65 9.87 -4.73 -2.16
C HIS A 65 10.59 -4.53 -0.84
N PRO A 66 10.02 -5.00 0.31
CA PRO A 66 10.56 -4.68 1.64
C PRO A 66 11.86 -5.40 2.01
N LYS A 67 12.31 -6.36 1.19
CA LYS A 67 13.55 -7.11 1.47
C LYS A 67 14.74 -6.16 1.49
N GLY A 68 15.49 -6.18 2.59
CA GLY A 68 16.65 -5.33 2.79
C GLY A 68 16.34 -3.95 3.38
N LEU A 69 15.06 -3.64 3.68
CA LEU A 69 14.73 -2.44 4.46
C LEU A 69 15.17 -2.66 5.91
N PRO A 70 16.04 -1.80 6.50
CA PRO A 70 16.44 -1.91 7.89
C PRO A 70 15.30 -1.53 8.83
N LEU A 71 15.42 -1.89 10.10
CA LEU A 71 14.56 -1.32 11.14
C LEU A 71 14.96 0.16 11.34
N PRO A 72 14.03 1.04 11.73
CA PRO A 72 14.32 2.46 11.95
C PRO A 72 15.42 2.69 12.99
N GLU A 73 15.53 1.81 13.98
CA GLU A 73 16.56 1.88 15.03
C GLU A 73 17.96 1.47 14.53
N ASP A 74 18.04 0.65 13.48
CA ASP A 74 19.28 0.07 12.95
C ASP A 74 19.75 0.72 11.65
N GLY A 75 18.91 1.58 11.05
CA GLY A 75 19.15 2.20 9.74
C GLY A 75 19.28 3.71 9.82
N ASP A 76 19.72 4.28 8.71
CA ASP A 76 19.74 5.72 8.52
C ASP A 76 18.95 6.15 7.27
N LEU A 77 18.70 7.44 7.14
CA LEU A 77 17.95 8.02 6.02
C LEU A 77 18.70 7.88 4.67
N GLU A 78 20.01 7.68 4.72
CA GLU A 78 20.85 7.51 3.53
C GLU A 78 20.83 6.06 3.00
N HIS A 79 20.25 5.13 3.76
CA HIS A 79 20.17 3.73 3.33
C HIS A 79 19.39 3.60 2.01
N PRO A 80 19.91 2.90 0.99
CA PRO A 80 19.30 2.85 -0.35
C PRO A 80 17.83 2.42 -0.35
N LYS A 81 17.47 1.44 0.50
CA LYS A 81 16.07 0.97 0.61
C LYS A 81 15.14 1.99 1.28
N VAL A 82 15.65 2.82 2.16
CA VAL A 82 14.89 3.90 2.78
C VAL A 82 14.64 5.00 1.76
N LYS A 83 15.66 5.39 1.00
CA LYS A 83 15.52 6.36 -0.11
C LYS A 83 14.52 5.88 -1.15
N GLU A 84 14.62 4.62 -1.61
CA GLU A 84 13.67 4.02 -2.54
C GLU A 84 12.22 4.14 -2.02
N LEU A 85 11.99 3.81 -0.75
CA LEU A 85 10.66 3.94 -0.14
C LEU A 85 10.17 5.40 -0.12
N HIS A 86 11.04 6.34 0.28
CA HIS A 86 10.70 7.77 0.34
C HIS A 86 10.39 8.34 -1.05
N GLU A 87 11.16 7.98 -2.07
CA GLU A 87 10.93 8.39 -3.47
C GLU A 87 9.59 7.85 -3.98
N LEU A 88 9.28 6.58 -3.71
CA LEU A 88 8.00 5.98 -4.08
C LEU A 88 6.82 6.59 -3.34
N LEU A 89 7.00 6.91 -2.06
CA LEU A 89 5.99 7.63 -1.28
C LEU A 89 5.75 9.03 -1.87
N ALA A 90 6.80 9.76 -2.21
CA ALA A 90 6.67 11.10 -2.81
C ALA A 90 5.99 11.04 -4.19
N TRP A 91 6.32 10.05 -4.99
CA TRP A 91 5.76 9.83 -6.32
C TRP A 91 4.26 9.49 -6.31
N SER A 92 3.79 8.73 -5.32
CA SER A 92 2.43 8.20 -5.27
C SER A 92 1.39 9.26 -4.90
N GLU A 93 0.15 9.09 -5.37
CA GLU A 93 -1.04 9.86 -5.02
C GLU A 93 -2.03 9.04 -4.19
N GLY A 94 -1.91 7.71 -4.30
CA GLY A 94 -2.66 6.76 -3.52
C GLY A 94 -1.82 5.54 -3.19
N MET A 95 -2.30 4.72 -2.26
CA MET A 95 -1.58 3.52 -1.82
C MET A 95 -2.53 2.35 -1.61
N VAL A 96 -2.01 1.13 -1.81
CA VAL A 96 -2.63 -0.10 -1.33
C VAL A 96 -1.67 -0.77 -0.36
N TRP A 97 -2.12 -1.04 0.84
CA TRP A 97 -1.37 -1.67 1.90
C TRP A 97 -1.91 -3.07 2.17
N CYS A 98 -1.04 -4.06 2.18
CA CYS A 98 -1.41 -5.44 2.47
C CYS A 98 -0.47 -6.06 3.49
N SER A 99 -0.95 -6.36 4.69
CA SER A 99 -0.17 -7.05 5.71
C SER A 99 -0.69 -8.45 5.97
N PRO A 100 0.20 -9.45 6.17
CA PRO A 100 -0.21 -10.67 6.84
C PRO A 100 -0.48 -10.36 8.32
N GLU A 101 -1.45 -11.05 8.88
CA GLU A 101 -1.71 -11.00 10.32
C GLU A 101 -0.67 -11.81 11.08
N ARG A 102 -0.20 -11.25 12.17
CA ARG A 102 0.69 -11.87 13.15
C ARG A 102 0.21 -11.54 14.56
N HIS A 103 -0.30 -12.54 15.29
CA HIS A 103 -0.78 -12.37 16.68
C HIS A 103 -1.78 -11.21 16.83
N GLY A 104 -2.75 -11.10 15.91
CA GLY A 104 -3.76 -10.04 15.95
C GLY A 104 -3.27 -8.67 15.48
N SER A 105 -2.08 -8.58 14.88
CA SER A 105 -1.49 -7.32 14.40
C SER A 105 -0.90 -7.46 13.00
N MET A 106 -0.41 -6.35 12.45
CA MET A 106 0.38 -6.37 11.22
C MET A 106 1.75 -7.02 11.45
N SER A 107 2.39 -7.47 10.39
CA SER A 107 3.76 -8.00 10.49
C SER A 107 4.77 -6.90 10.83
N SER A 108 5.87 -7.27 11.49
CA SER A 108 7.01 -6.38 11.74
C SER A 108 7.59 -5.80 10.44
N ILE A 109 7.63 -6.59 9.37
CA ILE A 109 8.07 -6.15 8.03
C ILE A 109 7.18 -5.02 7.51
N PHE A 110 5.87 -5.09 7.76
CA PHE A 110 4.96 -4.03 7.35
C PHE A 110 5.06 -2.81 8.26
N LYS A 111 5.17 -3.04 9.57
CA LYS A 111 5.34 -1.96 10.54
C LYS A 111 6.61 -1.15 10.28
N ALA A 112 7.73 -1.81 9.95
CA ALA A 112 8.96 -1.12 9.59
C ALA A 112 8.79 -0.17 8.40
N GLN A 113 8.04 -0.57 7.36
CA GLN A 113 7.75 0.33 6.24
C GLN A 113 6.97 1.57 6.69
N ILE A 114 5.99 1.39 7.59
CA ILE A 114 5.20 2.51 8.14
C ILE A 114 6.08 3.43 8.98
N ASP A 115 6.98 2.88 9.80
CA ASP A 115 7.85 3.65 10.69
C ASP A 115 8.90 4.45 9.91
N TRP A 116 9.24 4.03 8.70
CA TRP A 116 10.06 4.79 7.78
C TRP A 116 9.30 5.88 7.00
N ILE A 117 7.95 5.96 7.12
CA ILE A 117 7.22 7.10 6.52
C ILE A 117 7.66 8.38 7.21
N PRO A 118 8.20 9.37 6.46
CA PRO A 118 8.74 10.57 7.07
C PRO A 118 7.71 11.27 7.96
N LEU A 119 8.06 11.49 9.20
CA LEU A 119 7.37 12.45 10.06
C LEU A 119 7.74 13.82 9.51
N ALA A 120 6.78 14.61 9.17
CA ALA A 120 6.89 15.83 8.40
C ALA A 120 8.15 16.70 8.63
N ALA A 121 8.73 17.20 7.56
CA ALA A 121 9.42 18.45 7.57
C ALA A 121 8.37 19.59 7.69
N GLY A 122 8.09 20.05 8.90
CA GLY A 122 7.00 20.99 9.16
C GLY A 122 5.66 20.31 9.50
N ALA A 123 4.53 20.96 9.23
CA ALA A 123 3.19 20.47 9.62
C ALA A 123 2.57 19.46 8.65
N ILE A 124 3.17 19.20 7.49
CA ILE A 124 2.56 18.39 6.41
C ILE A 124 3.32 17.07 6.26
N ARG A 125 2.63 15.93 6.43
CA ARG A 125 3.19 14.60 6.18
C ARG A 125 3.17 14.26 4.70
N ALA A 126 4.18 13.50 4.23
CA ALA A 126 4.27 13.04 2.84
C ALA A 126 3.06 12.20 2.37
N THR A 127 2.31 11.64 3.32
CA THR A 127 1.11 10.83 3.08
C THR A 127 -0.21 11.60 3.21
N GLN A 128 -0.16 12.87 3.62
CA GLN A 128 -1.37 13.65 3.85
C GLN A 128 -2.12 13.93 2.53
N GLY A 129 -3.42 13.65 2.54
CA GLY A 129 -4.30 13.86 1.39
C GLY A 129 -4.25 12.76 0.33
N LYS A 130 -3.45 11.70 0.54
CA LYS A 130 -3.43 10.52 -0.35
C LYS A 130 -4.55 9.55 0.00
N THR A 131 -5.08 8.85 -0.99
CA THR A 131 -6.04 7.77 -0.79
C THR A 131 -5.34 6.49 -0.34
N LEU A 132 -6.02 5.67 0.46
CA LEU A 132 -5.48 4.41 0.94
C LEU A 132 -6.52 3.30 0.92
N ALA A 133 -6.16 2.17 0.32
CA ALA A 133 -6.86 0.90 0.45
C ALA A 133 -6.08 -0.05 1.36
N LEU A 134 -6.78 -0.73 2.26
CA LEU A 134 -6.20 -1.69 3.20
C LEU A 134 -6.63 -3.10 2.87
N MET A 135 -5.67 -4.00 2.88
CA MET A 135 -5.86 -5.43 2.69
C MET A 135 -5.17 -6.20 3.82
N GLN A 136 -5.75 -7.29 4.25
CA GLN A 136 -5.16 -8.18 5.24
C GLN A 136 -5.22 -9.61 4.75
N VAL A 137 -4.17 -10.37 5.04
CA VAL A 137 -4.11 -11.81 4.81
C VAL A 137 -3.95 -12.51 6.15
N SER A 138 -4.87 -13.41 6.45
CA SER A 138 -4.85 -14.22 7.67
C SER A 138 -5.20 -15.66 7.37
N GLY A 139 -4.71 -16.58 8.18
CA GLY A 139 -4.90 -18.02 8.00
C GLY A 139 -5.89 -18.65 9.00
N GLY A 140 -6.51 -17.86 9.85
CA GLY A 140 -7.38 -18.34 10.92
C GLY A 140 -8.82 -17.85 10.83
N SER A 141 -9.74 -18.59 11.47
CA SER A 141 -11.16 -18.25 11.58
C SER A 141 -11.44 -17.06 12.53
N GLN A 142 -10.46 -16.63 13.30
CA GLN A 142 -10.56 -15.54 14.28
C GLN A 142 -9.68 -14.35 13.91
N SER A 143 -9.75 -13.93 12.65
CA SER A 143 -8.92 -12.86 12.12
C SER A 143 -9.67 -11.52 12.20
N PHE A 144 -9.71 -10.94 13.39
CA PHE A 144 -10.40 -9.68 13.65
C PHE A 144 -9.38 -8.58 13.96
N ASN A 145 -8.73 -8.03 12.94
CA ASN A 145 -7.73 -7.00 13.16
C ASN A 145 -8.16 -5.64 12.60
N SER A 146 -8.49 -4.72 13.49
CA SER A 146 -8.75 -3.31 13.16
C SER A 146 -7.51 -2.41 13.24
N GLU A 147 -6.34 -2.95 13.61
CA GLU A 147 -5.14 -2.17 13.87
C GLU A 147 -4.59 -1.43 12.64
N PRO A 148 -4.57 -1.98 11.41
CA PRO A 148 -4.16 -1.24 10.24
C PRO A 148 -4.94 0.06 10.05
N TYR A 149 -6.24 0.04 10.32
CA TYR A 149 -7.10 1.22 10.25
C TYR A 149 -6.71 2.30 11.29
N ARG A 150 -6.41 1.88 12.52
CA ARG A 150 -5.97 2.80 13.60
C ARG A 150 -4.65 3.47 13.27
N VAL A 151 -3.71 2.73 12.67
CA VAL A 151 -2.41 3.28 12.24
C VAL A 151 -2.60 4.28 11.10
N CYS A 152 -3.46 3.99 10.13
CA CYS A 152 -3.74 4.88 9.01
C CYS A 152 -4.29 6.24 9.46
N ARG A 153 -5.17 6.28 10.46
CA ARG A 153 -5.63 7.53 11.06
C ARG A 153 -4.48 8.32 11.70
N ARG A 154 -3.54 7.65 12.37
CA ARG A 154 -2.40 8.30 13.04
C ARG A 154 -1.36 8.86 12.07
N VAL A 155 -1.17 8.25 10.90
CA VAL A 155 -0.27 8.78 9.87
C VAL A 155 -0.95 9.78 8.92
N ASN A 156 -2.13 10.26 9.28
CA ASN A 156 -2.91 11.30 8.57
C ASN A 156 -3.19 10.97 7.08
N ILE A 157 -3.29 9.69 6.72
CA ILE A 157 -3.66 9.27 5.37
C ILE A 157 -5.17 9.45 5.18
N LEU A 158 -5.96 9.07 6.19
CA LEU A 158 -7.41 9.24 6.15
C LEU A 158 -7.75 10.62 6.72
N ARG A 159 -8.30 11.51 5.91
CA ARG A 159 -9.04 12.66 6.41
C ARG A 159 -10.34 12.16 7.02
N ASP A 160 -10.68 12.66 8.20
CA ASP A 160 -12.05 12.56 8.68
C ASP A 160 -12.93 13.30 7.66
N TYR A 161 -13.70 12.56 6.87
CA TYR A 161 -14.84 13.14 6.19
C TYR A 161 -15.85 13.48 7.29
N PRO A 162 -16.35 14.70 7.37
CA PRO A 162 -17.49 14.98 8.25
C PRO A 162 -18.66 14.12 7.78
N ASP A 163 -19.33 13.48 8.74
CA ASP A 163 -20.56 12.73 8.54
C ASP A 163 -21.63 13.58 7.85
#